data_620aebb33bb90e53f919f99de6480275
#
_entry.id   620aebb33bb90e53f919f99de6480275
#
_cell.length_a   1.000
_cell.length_b   1.000
_cell.length_c   1.000
_cell.angle_alpha   90.00
_cell.angle_beta   90.00
_cell.angle_gamma   90.00
#
_symmetry.space_group_name_H-M   'P 1'
#
loop_
_entity.id
_entity.type
_entity.pdbx_description
1 polymer ?
#
loop_
_entity_poly.entity_id
_entity_poly.type
_entity_poly.pdbx_seq_one_letter_code
_entity_poly.pdbx_strand_id
1 'polypeptide(L)'
;MKKNYQKTLLACYLGFVTQAISANFVPLLFLTFKSTYGITLDKIALIPLVFYLTQLLVDLGATKFADKLGYRGCVVASQVLSAGGLALMAVLPEVLPSAFTGILICVVLYAIGSGLIEVLVSPIVEACPFENKEGTMSLLHSFYCWGAMAVILGSTLFFAVFGVENWKLLTILWALVPLYNTLNFISCPIERLVEDGKSMGVGKLLKTPIFWLLILLMVCSGASEAGMAQWASAFTESAVGVSKAVGDLAGPCLFALLMGISRVLYGKLSDKLELGKVMLVCGMLCAGCYLLASLSALPILGLAGCALCGFAVGIMWPGSISIASQKCPLGGTAMFAFLALAGDLGAMVSPALVGSLSEMAGGDLKAGLLAGTAFPLILVVGLVLLISIKKSRPKSHS
;
A
#
# COMPACT_ATOMS: atom_id res chain seq x y z
N MET A 1 15.41 -21.37 -24.44
CA MET A 1 15.35 -19.89 -24.33
C MET A 1 15.55 -19.49 -22.87
N LYS A 2 16.47 -18.58 -22.55
CA LYS A 2 16.59 -18.06 -21.18
C LYS A 2 15.31 -17.31 -20.81
N LYS A 3 14.72 -17.62 -19.64
CA LYS A 3 13.52 -16.95 -19.14
C LYS A 3 13.84 -15.47 -18.88
N ASN A 4 13.03 -14.55 -19.41
CA ASN A 4 13.24 -13.09 -19.23
C ASN A 4 12.47 -12.60 -17.99
N TYR A 5 13.08 -12.70 -16.81
CA TYR A 5 12.50 -12.23 -15.55
C TYR A 5 12.39 -10.71 -15.43
N GLN A 6 13.13 -9.94 -16.26
CA GLN A 6 12.92 -8.48 -16.34
C GLN A 6 11.51 -8.13 -16.83
N LYS A 7 10.93 -8.96 -17.73
CA LYS A 7 9.54 -8.80 -18.16
C LYS A 7 8.56 -9.07 -17.03
N THR A 8 8.86 -10.06 -16.17
CA THR A 8 8.07 -10.33 -14.97
C THR A 8 8.12 -9.14 -14.01
N LEU A 9 9.31 -8.60 -13.77
CA LEU A 9 9.50 -7.45 -12.90
C LEU A 9 8.74 -6.23 -13.42
N LEU A 10 8.81 -5.95 -14.73
CA LEU A 10 8.03 -4.88 -15.36
C LEU A 10 6.52 -5.08 -15.18
N ALA A 11 6.03 -6.32 -15.39
CA ALA A 11 4.61 -6.63 -15.17
C ALA A 11 4.20 -6.40 -13.71
N CYS A 12 5.06 -6.74 -12.75
CA CYS A 12 4.84 -6.50 -11.33
C CYS A 12 4.86 -5.00 -10.99
N TYR A 13 5.76 -4.22 -11.56
CA TYR A 13 5.77 -2.75 -11.42
C TYR A 13 4.47 -2.12 -11.92
N LEU A 14 4.02 -2.50 -13.11
CA LEU A 14 2.74 -2.04 -13.65
C LEU A 14 1.54 -2.56 -12.86
N GLY A 15 1.68 -3.72 -12.20
CA GLY A 15 0.71 -4.22 -11.23
C GLY A 15 0.49 -3.24 -10.09
N PHE A 16 1.55 -2.76 -9.45
CA PHE A 16 1.45 -1.74 -8.40
C PHE A 16 0.97 -0.38 -8.92
N VAL A 17 1.31 0.00 -10.15
CA VAL A 17 0.70 1.19 -10.78
C VAL A 17 -0.81 0.99 -10.95
N THR A 18 -1.26 -0.20 -11.36
CA THR A 18 -2.70 -0.54 -11.43
C THR A 18 -3.38 -0.44 -10.07
N GLN A 19 -2.74 -0.95 -9.02
CA GLN A 19 -3.25 -0.82 -7.65
C GLN A 19 -3.35 0.66 -7.24
N ALA A 20 -2.34 1.45 -7.55
CA ALA A 20 -2.33 2.89 -7.27
C ALA A 20 -3.46 3.63 -8.01
N ILE A 21 -3.75 3.28 -9.28
CA ILE A 21 -4.89 3.82 -10.03
C ILE A 21 -6.20 3.47 -9.29
N SER A 22 -6.37 2.21 -8.93
CA SER A 22 -7.59 1.71 -8.26
C SER A 22 -7.85 2.41 -6.92
N ALA A 23 -6.81 2.69 -6.15
CA ALA A 23 -6.94 3.32 -4.84
C ALA A 23 -7.09 4.85 -4.89
N ASN A 24 -6.48 5.53 -5.88
CA ASN A 24 -6.32 6.99 -5.83
C ASN A 24 -7.15 7.75 -6.89
N PHE A 25 -7.66 7.10 -7.94
CA PHE A 25 -8.39 7.80 -9.00
C PHE A 25 -9.81 8.18 -8.58
N VAL A 26 -10.62 7.23 -8.09
CA VAL A 26 -12.02 7.45 -7.76
C VAL A 26 -12.25 8.49 -6.66
N PRO A 27 -11.40 8.60 -5.62
CA PRO A 27 -11.49 9.70 -4.66
C PRO A 27 -11.47 11.11 -5.28
N LEU A 28 -10.76 11.31 -6.39
CA LEU A 28 -10.75 12.59 -7.11
C LEU A 28 -12.11 12.96 -7.71
N LEU A 29 -13.00 11.98 -7.89
CA LEU A 29 -14.32 12.14 -8.49
C LEU A 29 -15.47 12.28 -7.46
N PHE A 30 -15.19 12.27 -6.17
CA PHE A 30 -16.24 12.29 -5.14
C PHE A 30 -17.20 13.48 -5.26
N LEU A 31 -16.66 14.67 -5.45
CA LEU A 31 -17.48 15.88 -5.64
C LEU A 31 -18.21 15.87 -6.99
N THR A 32 -17.59 15.27 -8.01
CA THR A 32 -18.22 15.07 -9.32
C THR A 32 -19.42 14.12 -9.20
N PHE A 33 -19.28 13.01 -8.47
CA PHE A 33 -20.41 12.09 -8.22
C PHE A 33 -21.54 12.75 -7.43
N LYS A 34 -21.19 13.59 -6.45
CA LYS A 34 -22.18 14.39 -5.72
C LYS A 34 -22.93 15.34 -6.66
N SER A 35 -22.23 16.12 -7.47
CA SER A 35 -22.85 17.11 -8.34
C SER A 35 -23.59 16.52 -9.53
N THR A 36 -23.06 15.45 -10.15
CA THR A 36 -23.61 14.83 -11.36
C THR A 36 -24.80 13.92 -11.04
N TYR A 37 -24.69 13.11 -9.99
CA TYR A 37 -25.69 12.06 -9.67
C TYR A 37 -26.51 12.34 -8.40
N GLY A 38 -26.27 13.48 -7.73
CA GLY A 38 -26.97 13.80 -6.48
C GLY A 38 -26.66 12.83 -5.32
N ILE A 39 -25.52 12.13 -5.36
CA ILE A 39 -25.14 11.16 -4.33
C ILE A 39 -24.73 11.92 -3.07
N THR A 40 -25.32 11.56 -1.95
CA THR A 40 -25.07 12.18 -0.65
C THR A 40 -23.67 11.85 -0.11
N LEU A 41 -23.09 12.71 0.73
CA LEU A 41 -21.72 12.52 1.24
C LEU A 41 -21.56 11.26 2.08
N ASP A 42 -22.59 10.87 2.82
CA ASP A 42 -22.61 9.61 3.58
C ASP A 42 -22.48 8.38 2.67
N LYS A 43 -23.15 8.39 1.51
CA LYS A 43 -22.99 7.33 0.49
C LYS A 43 -21.63 7.38 -0.17
N ILE A 44 -21.10 8.57 -0.46
CA ILE A 44 -19.74 8.72 -1.03
C ILE A 44 -18.70 8.13 -0.07
N ALA A 45 -18.85 8.34 1.24
CA ALA A 45 -17.96 7.78 2.26
C ALA A 45 -17.96 6.24 2.29
N LEU A 46 -19.01 5.58 1.78
CA LEU A 46 -19.05 4.12 1.64
C LEU A 46 -18.16 3.60 0.50
N ILE A 47 -17.81 4.42 -0.48
CA ILE A 47 -17.00 3.99 -1.63
C ILE A 47 -15.63 3.48 -1.19
N PRO A 48 -14.80 4.24 -0.48
CA PRO A 48 -13.53 3.74 0.02
C PRO A 48 -13.70 2.60 1.03
N LEU A 49 -14.73 2.63 1.85
CA LEU A 49 -15.01 1.53 2.79
C LEU A 49 -15.23 0.21 2.04
N VAL A 50 -16.05 0.21 0.99
CA VAL A 50 -16.31 -0.98 0.16
C VAL A 50 -15.04 -1.43 -0.56
N PHE A 51 -14.22 -0.49 -1.03
CA PHE A 51 -12.93 -0.80 -1.65
C PHE A 51 -12.03 -1.58 -0.70
N TYR A 52 -11.70 -1.02 0.46
CA TYR A 52 -10.79 -1.66 1.41
C TYR A 52 -11.37 -2.93 2.04
N LEU A 53 -12.67 -2.97 2.32
CA LEU A 53 -13.31 -4.19 2.81
C LEU A 53 -13.23 -5.32 1.77
N THR A 54 -13.44 -5.00 0.49
CA THR A 54 -13.31 -5.99 -0.60
C THR A 54 -11.88 -6.49 -0.70
N GLN A 55 -10.89 -5.60 -0.64
CA GLN A 55 -9.47 -5.94 -0.65
C GLN A 55 -9.11 -6.87 0.51
N LEU A 56 -9.50 -6.52 1.73
CA LEU A 56 -9.31 -7.33 2.94
C LEU A 56 -9.90 -8.76 2.78
N LEU A 57 -11.09 -8.90 2.21
CA LEU A 57 -11.73 -10.19 1.96
C LEU A 57 -10.98 -11.00 0.90
N VAL A 58 -10.43 -10.35 -0.12
CA VAL A 58 -9.59 -10.98 -1.14
C VAL A 58 -8.29 -11.48 -0.53
N ASP A 59 -7.62 -10.69 0.30
CA ASP A 59 -6.39 -11.07 0.98
C ASP A 59 -6.60 -12.32 1.85
N LEU A 60 -7.67 -12.30 2.65
CA LEU A 60 -8.06 -13.44 3.46
C LEU A 60 -8.37 -14.69 2.60
N GLY A 61 -9.09 -14.51 1.49
CA GLY A 61 -9.41 -15.58 0.55
C GLY A 61 -8.16 -16.14 -0.13
N ALA A 62 -7.23 -15.26 -0.54
CA ALA A 62 -6.01 -15.63 -1.26
C ALA A 62 -5.13 -16.62 -0.47
N THR A 63 -5.19 -16.61 0.87
CA THR A 63 -4.51 -17.59 1.72
C THR A 63 -4.83 -19.05 1.37
N LYS A 64 -5.97 -19.29 0.73
CA LYS A 64 -6.48 -20.63 0.41
C LYS A 64 -6.58 -20.93 -1.08
N PHE A 65 -6.93 -19.91 -1.90
CA PHE A 65 -7.23 -20.17 -3.31
C PHE A 65 -6.07 -19.83 -4.26
N ALA A 66 -5.15 -18.92 -3.90
CA ALA A 66 -4.11 -18.47 -4.82
C ALA A 66 -3.20 -19.59 -5.31
N ASP A 67 -2.81 -20.52 -4.44
CA ASP A 67 -1.98 -21.67 -4.79
C ASP A 67 -2.75 -22.67 -5.67
N LYS A 68 -4.08 -22.80 -5.49
CA LYS A 68 -4.92 -23.73 -6.28
C LYS A 68 -5.19 -23.22 -7.70
N LEU A 69 -5.49 -21.93 -7.84
CA LEU A 69 -5.79 -21.30 -9.14
C LEU A 69 -4.51 -21.01 -9.94
N GLY A 70 -3.37 -20.94 -9.24
CA GLY A 70 -2.08 -20.59 -9.81
C GLY A 70 -1.89 -19.08 -9.99
N TYR A 71 -0.66 -18.63 -9.74
CA TYR A 71 -0.30 -17.20 -9.74
C TYR A 71 -0.65 -16.49 -11.04
N ARG A 72 -0.35 -17.12 -12.21
CA ARG A 72 -0.66 -16.53 -13.52
C ARG A 72 -2.15 -16.26 -13.69
N GLY A 73 -3.01 -17.23 -13.38
CA GLY A 73 -4.46 -17.07 -13.48
C GLY A 73 -4.96 -15.91 -12.61
N CYS A 74 -4.48 -15.85 -11.37
CA CYS A 74 -4.86 -14.80 -10.42
C CYS A 74 -4.39 -13.40 -10.85
N VAL A 75 -3.12 -13.21 -11.27
CA VAL A 75 -2.64 -11.88 -11.70
C VAL A 75 -3.24 -11.43 -13.04
N VAL A 76 -3.54 -12.35 -13.96
CA VAL A 76 -4.27 -12.01 -15.18
C VAL A 76 -5.70 -11.59 -14.84
N ALA A 77 -6.39 -12.37 -13.99
CA ALA A 77 -7.74 -12.02 -13.53
C ALA A 77 -7.76 -10.68 -12.81
N SER A 78 -6.75 -10.37 -11.99
CA SER A 78 -6.64 -9.07 -11.29
C SER A 78 -6.60 -7.90 -12.26
N GLN A 79 -5.80 -8.00 -13.32
CA GLN A 79 -5.67 -6.93 -14.31
C GLN A 79 -6.95 -6.77 -15.14
N VAL A 80 -7.58 -7.89 -15.53
CA VAL A 80 -8.86 -7.87 -16.26
C VAL A 80 -9.97 -7.25 -15.40
N LEU A 81 -10.06 -7.63 -14.12
CA LEU A 81 -11.06 -7.07 -13.20
C LEU A 81 -10.82 -5.57 -12.94
N SER A 82 -9.55 -5.16 -12.78
CA SER A 82 -9.20 -3.74 -12.62
C SER A 82 -9.55 -2.95 -13.88
N ALA A 83 -9.16 -3.42 -15.07
CA ALA A 83 -9.49 -2.77 -16.33
C ALA A 83 -11.01 -2.72 -16.56
N GLY A 84 -11.70 -3.83 -16.33
CA GLY A 84 -13.16 -3.93 -16.47
C GLY A 84 -13.90 -3.01 -15.50
N GLY A 85 -13.51 -3.01 -14.23
CA GLY A 85 -14.11 -2.14 -13.21
C GLY A 85 -13.93 -0.65 -13.54
N LEU A 86 -12.72 -0.25 -13.96
CA LEU A 86 -12.46 1.13 -14.40
C LEU A 86 -13.25 1.46 -15.67
N ALA A 87 -13.22 0.62 -16.71
CA ALA A 87 -13.95 0.90 -17.95
C ALA A 87 -15.47 0.94 -17.75
N LEU A 88 -16.03 0.03 -16.95
CA LEU A 88 -17.45 -0.01 -16.63
C LEU A 88 -17.89 1.20 -15.80
N MET A 89 -16.98 1.85 -15.05
CA MET A 89 -17.28 3.07 -14.30
C MET A 89 -17.76 4.21 -15.23
N ALA A 90 -17.32 4.24 -16.48
CA ALA A 90 -17.78 5.22 -17.46
C ALA A 90 -19.22 4.97 -17.95
N VAL A 91 -19.77 3.77 -17.72
CA VAL A 91 -21.06 3.32 -18.31
C VAL A 91 -22.11 2.95 -17.26
N LEU A 92 -21.76 2.11 -16.27
CA LEU A 92 -22.73 1.55 -15.33
C LEU A 92 -23.50 2.59 -14.51
N PRO A 93 -22.91 3.71 -14.07
CA PRO A 93 -23.67 4.74 -13.36
C PRO A 93 -24.79 5.39 -14.18
N GLU A 94 -24.71 5.33 -15.51
CA GLU A 94 -25.73 5.88 -16.42
C GLU A 94 -26.82 4.85 -16.79
N VAL A 95 -26.44 3.58 -16.84
CA VAL A 95 -27.33 2.51 -17.34
C VAL A 95 -28.18 1.91 -16.24
N LEU A 96 -27.65 1.85 -15.01
CA LEU A 96 -28.36 1.27 -13.89
C LEU A 96 -29.37 2.26 -13.28
N PRO A 97 -30.48 1.74 -12.68
CA PRO A 97 -31.47 2.60 -12.01
C PRO A 97 -30.90 3.45 -10.88
N SER A 98 -29.78 3.03 -10.30
CA SER A 98 -29.05 3.77 -9.27
C SER A 98 -27.60 3.94 -9.70
N ALA A 99 -27.18 5.17 -9.95
CA ALA A 99 -25.80 5.51 -10.27
C ALA A 99 -24.84 5.05 -9.15
N PHE A 100 -25.24 5.20 -7.88
CA PHE A 100 -24.46 4.75 -6.75
C PHE A 100 -24.21 3.24 -6.76
N THR A 101 -25.23 2.44 -7.08
CA THR A 101 -25.07 0.97 -7.21
C THR A 101 -24.11 0.63 -8.37
N GLY A 102 -24.20 1.35 -9.50
CA GLY A 102 -23.25 1.20 -10.62
C GLY A 102 -21.81 1.48 -10.21
N ILE A 103 -21.60 2.55 -9.46
CA ILE A 103 -20.27 2.90 -8.90
C ILE A 103 -19.78 1.79 -7.99
N LEU A 104 -20.59 1.30 -7.03
CA LEU A 104 -20.17 0.25 -6.10
C LEU A 104 -19.80 -1.06 -6.78
N ILE A 105 -20.54 -1.48 -7.82
CA ILE A 105 -20.20 -2.66 -8.61
C ILE A 105 -18.81 -2.51 -9.25
N CYS A 106 -18.54 -1.35 -9.85
CA CYS A 106 -17.24 -1.06 -10.43
C CYS A 106 -16.13 -1.07 -9.38
N VAL A 107 -16.39 -0.47 -8.21
CA VAL A 107 -15.46 -0.44 -7.08
C VAL A 107 -15.11 -1.86 -6.62
N VAL A 108 -16.09 -2.72 -6.43
CA VAL A 108 -15.86 -4.13 -6.05
C VAL A 108 -15.00 -4.85 -7.08
N LEU A 109 -15.27 -4.66 -8.39
CA LEU A 109 -14.49 -5.31 -9.45
C LEU A 109 -13.02 -4.92 -9.41
N TYR A 110 -12.70 -3.63 -9.40
CA TYR A 110 -11.30 -3.22 -9.38
C TYR A 110 -10.64 -3.40 -7.99
N ALA A 111 -11.42 -3.43 -6.90
CA ALA A 111 -10.90 -3.75 -5.57
C ALA A 111 -10.47 -5.22 -5.46
N ILE A 112 -11.24 -6.15 -6.06
CA ILE A 112 -10.81 -7.55 -6.18
C ILE A 112 -9.49 -7.64 -6.96
N GLY A 113 -9.38 -6.91 -8.07
CA GLY A 113 -8.15 -6.82 -8.85
C GLY A 113 -6.98 -6.28 -8.02
N SER A 114 -7.21 -5.22 -7.25
CA SER A 114 -6.22 -4.57 -6.38
C SER A 114 -5.70 -5.53 -5.30
N GLY A 115 -6.58 -6.21 -4.55
CA GLY A 115 -6.18 -7.16 -3.51
C GLY A 115 -5.38 -8.35 -4.08
N LEU A 116 -5.79 -8.90 -5.24
CA LEU A 116 -5.02 -9.96 -5.89
C LEU A 116 -3.60 -9.52 -6.26
N ILE A 117 -3.40 -8.30 -6.72
CA ILE A 117 -2.06 -7.75 -7.00
C ILE A 117 -1.25 -7.62 -5.71
N GLU A 118 -1.84 -7.08 -4.67
CA GLU A 118 -1.17 -6.86 -3.39
C GLU A 118 -0.59 -8.16 -2.82
N VAL A 119 -1.39 -9.21 -2.79
CA VAL A 119 -0.97 -10.52 -2.25
C VAL A 119 0.06 -11.20 -3.14
N LEU A 120 -0.05 -11.10 -4.47
CA LEU A 120 0.68 -11.99 -5.38
C LEU A 120 1.95 -11.39 -5.98
N VAL A 121 2.03 -10.08 -6.13
CA VAL A 121 3.17 -9.46 -6.82
C VAL A 121 4.45 -9.63 -6.02
N SER A 122 4.41 -9.48 -4.70
CA SER A 122 5.56 -9.69 -3.83
C SER A 122 6.10 -11.13 -3.87
N PRO A 123 5.29 -12.20 -3.70
CA PRO A 123 5.79 -13.57 -3.83
C PRO A 123 6.27 -13.92 -5.25
N ILE A 124 5.67 -13.35 -6.30
CA ILE A 124 6.16 -13.55 -7.68
C ILE A 124 7.58 -12.98 -7.85
N VAL A 125 7.82 -11.78 -7.35
CA VAL A 125 9.15 -11.14 -7.42
C VAL A 125 10.16 -11.86 -6.52
N GLU A 126 9.74 -12.29 -5.33
CA GLU A 126 10.57 -13.08 -4.43
C GLU A 126 10.99 -14.43 -5.05
N ALA A 127 10.14 -15.07 -5.85
CA ALA A 127 10.45 -16.31 -6.55
C ALA A 127 11.42 -16.12 -7.74
N CYS A 128 11.56 -14.90 -8.27
CA CYS A 128 12.46 -14.62 -9.37
C CYS A 128 13.94 -14.73 -8.92
N PRO A 129 14.87 -15.20 -9.79
CA PRO A 129 16.27 -15.41 -9.43
C PRO A 129 17.09 -14.10 -9.48
N PHE A 130 16.64 -13.07 -8.76
CA PHE A 130 17.39 -11.84 -8.56
C PHE A 130 18.35 -12.00 -7.38
N GLU A 131 19.58 -11.51 -7.52
CA GLU A 131 20.61 -11.58 -6.46
C GLU A 131 20.22 -10.69 -5.26
N ASN A 132 19.80 -9.46 -5.54
CA ASN A 132 19.39 -8.48 -4.53
C ASN A 132 17.88 -8.51 -4.34
N LYS A 133 17.39 -9.45 -3.54
CA LYS A 133 15.95 -9.61 -3.21
C LYS A 133 15.37 -8.41 -2.49
N GLU A 134 16.07 -7.94 -1.44
CA GLU A 134 15.61 -6.83 -0.60
C GLU A 134 15.51 -5.53 -1.40
N GLY A 135 16.52 -5.23 -2.20
CA GLY A 135 16.55 -4.07 -3.07
C GLY A 135 15.48 -4.11 -4.15
N THR A 136 15.27 -5.29 -4.75
CA THR A 136 14.24 -5.51 -5.77
C THR A 136 12.84 -5.34 -5.16
N MET A 137 12.61 -5.85 -3.95
CA MET A 137 11.35 -5.70 -3.24
C MET A 137 11.06 -4.23 -2.90
N SER A 138 12.06 -3.51 -2.39
CA SER A 138 11.91 -2.08 -2.09
C SER A 138 11.60 -1.25 -3.34
N LEU A 139 12.31 -1.52 -4.44
CA LEU A 139 12.06 -0.87 -5.72
C LEU A 139 10.66 -1.20 -6.26
N LEU A 140 10.23 -2.45 -6.16
CA LEU A 140 8.90 -2.89 -6.55
C LEU A 140 7.82 -2.04 -5.87
N HIS A 141 7.86 -1.94 -4.56
CA HIS A 141 6.88 -1.16 -3.79
C HIS A 141 6.96 0.35 -4.04
N SER A 142 8.09 0.88 -4.55
CA SER A 142 8.17 2.29 -4.93
C SER A 142 7.23 2.63 -6.10
N PHE A 143 6.91 1.65 -6.96
CA PHE A 143 6.02 1.87 -8.11
C PHE A 143 4.57 2.15 -7.71
N TYR A 144 4.13 1.72 -6.52
CA TYR A 144 2.85 2.19 -5.98
C TYR A 144 2.89 3.71 -5.72
N CYS A 145 3.95 4.22 -5.10
CA CYS A 145 4.08 5.66 -4.80
C CYS A 145 4.13 6.50 -6.08
N TRP A 146 4.96 6.09 -7.04
CA TRP A 146 5.05 6.76 -8.34
C TRP A 146 3.74 6.68 -9.12
N GLY A 147 3.06 5.54 -9.05
CA GLY A 147 1.74 5.34 -9.63
C GLY A 147 0.70 6.28 -9.02
N ALA A 148 0.64 6.37 -7.69
CA ALA A 148 -0.27 7.28 -6.99
C ALA A 148 -0.03 8.74 -7.39
N MET A 149 1.24 9.18 -7.39
CA MET A 149 1.60 10.53 -7.84
C MET A 149 1.20 10.77 -9.30
N ALA A 150 1.50 9.82 -10.20
CA ALA A 150 1.16 9.93 -11.62
C ALA A 150 -0.35 10.03 -11.83
N VAL A 151 -1.14 9.25 -11.09
CA VAL A 151 -2.61 9.28 -11.15
C VAL A 151 -3.16 10.62 -10.67
N ILE A 152 -2.71 11.09 -9.51
CA ILE A 152 -3.20 12.35 -8.93
C ILE A 152 -2.82 13.53 -9.85
N LEU A 153 -1.53 13.67 -10.15
CA LEU A 153 -1.04 14.78 -10.97
C LEU A 153 -1.57 14.71 -12.41
N GLY A 154 -1.56 13.52 -13.03
CA GLY A 154 -2.07 13.32 -14.38
C GLY A 154 -3.56 13.58 -14.48
N SER A 155 -4.36 13.15 -13.49
CA SER A 155 -5.80 13.42 -13.47
C SER A 155 -6.08 14.90 -13.21
N THR A 156 -5.36 15.53 -12.30
CA THR A 156 -5.52 16.98 -12.04
C THR A 156 -5.18 17.81 -13.27
N LEU A 157 -4.08 17.47 -13.96
CA LEU A 157 -3.71 18.14 -15.22
C LEU A 157 -4.75 17.90 -16.32
N PHE A 158 -5.23 16.67 -16.46
CA PHE A 158 -6.29 16.36 -17.43
C PHE A 158 -7.54 17.18 -17.16
N PHE A 159 -8.00 17.27 -15.93
CA PHE A 159 -9.16 18.06 -15.57
C PHE A 159 -8.94 19.57 -15.74
N ALA A 160 -7.74 20.07 -15.50
CA ALA A 160 -7.41 21.47 -15.76
C ALA A 160 -7.45 21.84 -17.25
N VAL A 161 -7.11 20.91 -18.15
CA VAL A 161 -7.06 21.14 -19.60
C VAL A 161 -8.39 20.83 -20.28
N PHE A 162 -9.03 19.72 -19.93
CA PHE A 162 -10.20 19.17 -20.62
C PHE A 162 -11.52 19.32 -19.85
N GLY A 163 -11.47 19.80 -18.60
CA GLY A 163 -12.63 19.88 -17.72
C GLY A 163 -12.94 18.56 -16.99
N VAL A 164 -13.53 18.70 -15.79
CA VAL A 164 -13.88 17.54 -14.95
C VAL A 164 -15.06 16.74 -15.53
N GLU A 165 -15.88 17.33 -16.39
CA GLU A 165 -16.98 16.68 -17.11
C GLU A 165 -16.49 15.54 -18.00
N ASN A 166 -15.22 15.56 -18.42
CA ASN A 166 -14.60 14.51 -19.23
C ASN A 166 -14.01 13.35 -18.40
N TRP A 167 -14.38 13.24 -17.13
CA TRP A 167 -13.87 12.19 -16.22
C TRP A 167 -14.09 10.76 -16.74
N LYS A 168 -15.18 10.51 -17.50
CA LYS A 168 -15.45 9.20 -18.11
C LYS A 168 -14.37 8.81 -19.11
N LEU A 169 -13.92 9.76 -19.94
CA LEU A 169 -12.82 9.52 -20.87
C LEU A 169 -11.52 9.20 -20.10
N LEU A 170 -11.23 9.96 -19.05
CA LEU A 170 -10.04 9.71 -18.23
C LEU A 170 -10.09 8.33 -17.54
N THR A 171 -11.26 7.90 -17.08
CA THR A 171 -11.46 6.56 -16.51
C THR A 171 -11.09 5.46 -17.51
N ILE A 172 -11.50 5.61 -18.79
CA ILE A 172 -11.15 4.68 -19.86
C ILE A 172 -9.64 4.71 -20.14
N LEU A 173 -9.03 5.90 -20.15
CA LEU A 173 -7.58 6.04 -20.34
C LEU A 173 -6.80 5.32 -19.22
N TRP A 174 -7.21 5.47 -17.95
CA TRP A 174 -6.60 4.73 -16.86
C TRP A 174 -6.82 3.21 -16.96
N ALA A 175 -7.95 2.76 -17.50
CA ALA A 175 -8.22 1.33 -17.72
C ALA A 175 -7.26 0.70 -18.75
N LEU A 176 -6.64 1.47 -19.65
CA LEU A 176 -5.66 0.96 -20.61
C LEU A 176 -4.40 0.41 -19.93
N VAL A 177 -4.02 0.94 -18.76
CA VAL A 177 -2.83 0.48 -18.02
C VAL A 177 -2.97 -1.00 -17.59
N PRO A 178 -3.99 -1.39 -16.81
CA PRO A 178 -4.19 -2.81 -16.48
C PRO A 178 -4.50 -3.67 -17.70
N LEU A 179 -5.20 -3.14 -18.71
CA LEU A 179 -5.45 -3.88 -19.96
C LEU A 179 -4.14 -4.24 -20.66
N TYR A 180 -3.22 -3.28 -20.82
CA TYR A 180 -1.89 -3.53 -21.36
C TYR A 180 -1.10 -4.51 -20.49
N ASN A 181 -1.17 -4.35 -19.17
CA ASN A 181 -0.44 -5.20 -18.25
C ASN A 181 -0.97 -6.65 -18.20
N THR A 182 -2.24 -6.87 -18.56
CA THR A 182 -2.80 -8.21 -18.79
C THR A 182 -1.93 -8.99 -19.78
N LEU A 183 -1.55 -8.37 -20.91
CA LEU A 183 -0.71 -9.00 -21.95
C LEU A 183 0.70 -9.31 -21.41
N ASN A 184 1.24 -8.45 -20.54
CA ASN A 184 2.52 -8.71 -19.90
C ASN A 184 2.46 -9.94 -19.00
N PHE A 185 1.45 -10.06 -18.12
CA PHE A 185 1.29 -11.21 -17.24
C PHE A 185 0.97 -12.52 -17.96
N ILE A 186 0.28 -12.46 -19.09
CA ILE A 186 0.06 -13.65 -19.93
C ILE A 186 1.39 -14.22 -20.45
N SER A 187 2.34 -13.35 -20.80
CA SER A 187 3.54 -13.72 -21.56
C SER A 187 4.85 -13.74 -20.76
N CYS A 188 4.90 -13.18 -19.53
CA CYS A 188 6.09 -13.21 -18.70
C CYS A 188 6.27 -14.56 -17.99
N PRO A 189 7.50 -14.99 -17.66
CA PRO A 189 7.73 -16.17 -16.83
C PRO A 189 7.29 -15.88 -15.40
N ILE A 190 6.46 -16.73 -14.82
CA ILE A 190 6.01 -16.66 -13.42
C ILE A 190 6.40 -17.97 -12.75
N GLU A 191 7.22 -17.88 -11.71
CA GLU A 191 7.61 -19.01 -10.88
C GLU A 191 6.77 -19.02 -9.59
N ARG A 192 6.64 -20.18 -8.99
CA ARG A 192 6.08 -20.30 -7.65
C ARG A 192 7.17 -20.14 -6.61
N LEU A 193 6.85 -19.45 -5.53
CA LEU A 193 7.79 -19.22 -4.43
C LEU A 193 8.20 -20.53 -3.74
N VAL A 194 7.24 -21.45 -3.60
CA VAL A 194 7.44 -22.77 -3.02
C VAL A 194 6.82 -23.81 -3.94
N GLU A 195 7.53 -24.93 -4.16
CA GLU A 195 7.02 -26.06 -4.95
C GLU A 195 5.73 -26.64 -4.34
N ASP A 196 4.86 -27.16 -5.20
CA ASP A 196 3.59 -27.78 -4.79
C ASP A 196 3.80 -28.82 -3.69
N GLY A 197 3.05 -28.70 -2.60
CA GLY A 197 3.12 -29.59 -1.45
C GLY A 197 4.26 -29.36 -0.47
N LYS A 198 5.21 -28.46 -0.76
CA LYS A 198 6.34 -28.12 0.15
C LYS A 198 6.09 -26.86 0.99
N SER A 199 5.02 -26.10 0.71
CA SER A 199 4.68 -24.92 1.51
C SER A 199 4.23 -25.32 2.92
N MET A 200 4.61 -24.50 3.89
CA MET A 200 4.12 -24.63 5.26
C MET A 200 2.60 -24.35 5.25
N GLY A 201 1.80 -25.34 5.65
CA GLY A 201 0.35 -25.13 5.75
C GLY A 201 0.00 -24.03 6.76
N VAL A 202 -1.11 -23.32 6.52
CA VAL A 202 -1.60 -22.19 7.35
C VAL A 202 -1.56 -22.51 8.86
N GLY A 203 -1.99 -23.72 9.27
CA GLY A 203 -1.99 -24.13 10.67
C GLY A 203 -0.59 -24.22 11.29
N LYS A 204 0.45 -24.58 10.54
CA LYS A 204 1.83 -24.56 11.02
C LYS A 204 2.39 -23.14 11.06
N LEU A 205 2.07 -22.32 10.08
CA LEU A 205 2.47 -20.92 10.02
C LEU A 205 1.94 -20.14 11.22
N LEU A 206 0.66 -20.29 11.57
CA LEU A 206 0.02 -19.66 12.73
C LEU A 206 0.54 -20.17 14.08
N LYS A 207 1.13 -21.39 14.12
CA LYS A 207 1.79 -21.93 15.32
C LYS A 207 3.24 -21.48 15.47
N THR A 208 3.80 -20.75 14.49
CA THR A 208 5.19 -20.30 14.51
C THR A 208 5.30 -18.96 15.26
N PRO A 209 5.95 -18.89 16.45
CA PRO A 209 5.96 -17.66 17.26
C PRO A 209 6.54 -16.44 16.52
N ILE A 210 7.61 -16.65 15.75
CA ILE A 210 8.24 -15.57 14.97
C ILE A 210 7.28 -14.97 13.93
N PHE A 211 6.32 -15.75 13.44
CA PHE A 211 5.32 -15.27 12.48
C PHE A 211 4.43 -14.18 13.09
N TRP A 212 4.01 -14.34 14.36
CA TRP A 212 3.22 -13.31 15.05
C TRP A 212 4.00 -12.03 15.30
N LEU A 213 5.32 -12.13 15.52
CA LEU A 213 6.18 -10.94 15.58
C LEU A 213 6.23 -10.23 14.21
N LEU A 214 6.32 -10.99 13.11
CA LEU A 214 6.30 -10.43 11.75
C LEU A 214 4.94 -9.79 11.41
N ILE A 215 3.83 -10.39 11.82
CA ILE A 215 2.48 -9.81 11.74
C ILE A 215 2.42 -8.48 12.50
N LEU A 216 2.92 -8.45 13.74
CA LEU A 216 2.97 -7.22 14.54
C LEU A 216 3.79 -6.11 13.85
N LEU A 217 4.97 -6.46 13.31
CA LEU A 217 5.80 -5.50 12.55
C LEU A 217 5.04 -4.95 11.34
N MET A 218 4.28 -5.80 10.66
CA MET A 218 3.50 -5.39 9.49
C MET A 218 2.31 -4.50 9.86
N VAL A 219 1.57 -4.84 10.92
CA VAL A 219 0.50 -3.97 11.48
C VAL A 219 1.09 -2.60 11.81
N CYS A 220 2.23 -2.55 12.51
CA CYS A 220 2.86 -1.30 12.90
C CYS A 220 3.40 -0.51 11.67
N SER A 221 3.85 -1.21 10.62
CA SER A 221 4.29 -0.57 9.37
C SER A 221 3.14 0.14 8.68
N GLY A 222 2.02 -0.57 8.45
CA GLY A 222 0.82 0.01 7.86
C GLY A 222 0.21 1.13 8.71
N ALA A 223 0.17 0.93 10.03
CA ALA A 223 -0.33 1.93 10.97
C ALA A 223 0.52 3.21 10.99
N SER A 224 1.85 3.07 10.96
CA SER A 224 2.76 4.23 10.95
C SER A 224 2.69 5.02 9.65
N GLU A 225 2.48 4.35 8.51
CA GLU A 225 2.30 4.99 7.21
C GLU A 225 0.94 5.71 7.15
N ALA A 226 -0.16 4.98 7.33
CA ALA A 226 -1.50 5.51 7.12
C ALA A 226 -1.92 6.53 8.18
N GLY A 227 -1.48 6.36 9.43
CA GLY A 227 -1.80 7.28 10.52
C GLY A 227 -1.31 8.70 10.27
N MET A 228 -0.17 8.87 9.60
CA MET A 228 0.32 10.19 9.18
C MET A 228 -0.27 10.61 7.83
N ALA A 229 -0.23 9.73 6.83
CA ALA A 229 -0.61 10.03 5.45
C ALA A 229 -2.06 10.49 5.31
N GLN A 230 -2.99 9.83 6.01
CA GLN A 230 -4.42 10.14 5.95
C GLN A 230 -4.76 11.52 6.54
N TRP A 231 -4.01 11.96 7.54
CA TRP A 231 -4.21 13.25 8.20
C TRP A 231 -3.29 14.35 7.69
N ALA A 232 -2.35 14.04 6.76
CA ALA A 232 -1.34 14.96 6.27
C ALA A 232 -1.94 16.24 5.68
N SER A 233 -3.02 16.14 4.89
CA SER A 233 -3.69 17.30 4.30
C SER A 233 -4.35 18.18 5.36
N ALA A 234 -5.22 17.57 6.20
CA ALA A 234 -5.92 18.29 7.26
C ALA A 234 -4.96 18.91 8.28
N PHE A 235 -3.88 18.21 8.61
CA PHE A 235 -2.83 18.71 9.49
C PHE A 235 -2.11 19.92 8.87
N THR A 236 -1.76 19.84 7.58
CA THR A 236 -1.07 20.94 6.88
C THR A 236 -1.98 22.16 6.78
N GLU A 237 -3.25 21.98 6.45
CA GLU A 237 -4.24 23.06 6.39
C GLU A 237 -4.40 23.73 7.76
N SER A 238 -4.60 22.94 8.82
CA SER A 238 -4.86 23.45 10.17
C SER A 238 -3.61 24.05 10.84
N ALA A 239 -2.43 23.43 10.65
CA ALA A 239 -1.20 23.83 11.33
C ALA A 239 -0.43 24.94 10.61
N VAL A 240 -0.53 25.01 9.27
CA VAL A 240 0.23 25.98 8.44
C VAL A 240 -0.66 27.13 7.98
N GLY A 241 -2.00 26.97 8.03
CA GLY A 241 -2.95 28.00 7.62
C GLY A 241 -2.98 28.23 6.10
N VAL A 242 -2.61 27.22 5.32
CA VAL A 242 -2.63 27.27 3.85
C VAL A 242 -3.99 26.85 3.30
N SER A 243 -4.27 27.19 2.04
CA SER A 243 -5.48 26.72 1.39
C SER A 243 -5.51 25.18 1.28
N LYS A 244 -6.71 24.59 1.24
CA LYS A 244 -6.89 23.14 1.11
C LYS A 244 -6.10 22.56 -0.07
N ALA A 245 -6.11 23.23 -1.23
CA ALA A 245 -5.37 22.75 -2.41
C ALA A 245 -3.85 22.69 -2.17
N VAL A 246 -3.29 23.67 -1.46
CA VAL A 246 -1.86 23.64 -1.08
C VAL A 246 -1.61 22.59 0.01
N GLY A 247 -2.53 22.42 0.95
CA GLY A 247 -2.48 21.38 1.97
C GLY A 247 -2.46 19.97 1.37
N ASP A 248 -3.32 19.71 0.39
CA ASP A 248 -3.41 18.43 -0.32
C ASP A 248 -2.12 18.11 -1.10
N LEU A 249 -1.49 19.12 -1.71
CA LEU A 249 -0.24 18.95 -2.44
C LEU A 249 0.98 18.85 -1.50
N ALA A 250 1.09 19.76 -0.53
CA ALA A 250 2.26 19.84 0.35
C ALA A 250 2.28 18.72 1.40
N GLY A 251 1.13 18.28 1.92
CA GLY A 251 1.04 17.18 2.88
C GLY A 251 1.21 15.81 2.20
N PRO A 252 0.15 15.27 1.60
CA PRO A 252 0.17 13.90 1.07
C PRO A 252 1.14 13.71 -0.09
N CYS A 253 1.27 14.70 -1.00
CA CYS A 253 2.12 14.55 -2.18
C CYS A 253 3.61 14.54 -1.80
N LEU A 254 4.04 15.44 -0.90
CA LEU A 254 5.43 15.45 -0.42
C LEU A 254 5.76 14.22 0.42
N PHE A 255 4.81 13.75 1.24
CA PHE A 255 4.91 12.48 1.95
C PHE A 255 5.15 11.31 0.98
N ALA A 256 4.29 11.16 -0.05
CA ALA A 256 4.40 10.10 -1.04
C ALA A 256 5.69 10.18 -1.87
N LEU A 257 6.12 11.40 -2.22
CA LEU A 257 7.38 11.65 -2.92
C LEU A 257 8.56 11.14 -2.10
N LEU A 258 8.66 11.56 -0.84
CA LEU A 258 9.76 11.15 0.04
C LEU A 258 9.72 9.66 0.35
N MET A 259 8.53 9.06 0.46
CA MET A 259 8.37 7.62 0.60
C MET A 259 8.89 6.87 -0.63
N GLY A 260 8.54 7.32 -1.84
CA GLY A 260 9.06 6.75 -3.08
C GLY A 260 10.58 6.88 -3.20
N ILE A 261 11.14 8.05 -2.86
CA ILE A 261 12.59 8.27 -2.83
C ILE A 261 13.28 7.32 -1.86
N SER A 262 12.75 7.16 -0.64
CA SER A 262 13.29 6.24 0.38
C SER A 262 13.36 4.80 -0.15
N ARG A 263 12.29 4.32 -0.78
CA ARG A 263 12.21 2.97 -1.39
C ARG A 263 13.24 2.78 -2.51
N VAL A 264 13.40 3.76 -3.38
CA VAL A 264 14.41 3.73 -4.47
C VAL A 264 15.83 3.78 -3.92
N LEU A 265 16.09 4.66 -2.94
CA LEU A 265 17.40 4.77 -2.31
C LEU A 265 17.82 3.44 -1.66
N TYR A 266 16.92 2.85 -0.86
CA TYR A 266 17.20 1.55 -0.27
C TYR A 266 17.40 0.48 -1.35
N GLY A 267 16.54 0.47 -2.39
CA GLY A 267 16.69 -0.46 -3.51
C GLY A 267 18.07 -0.45 -4.15
N LYS A 268 18.70 0.73 -4.23
CA LYS A 268 20.07 0.90 -4.78
C LYS A 268 21.19 0.63 -3.79
N LEU A 269 20.92 0.80 -2.48
CA LEU A 269 21.95 0.73 -1.43
C LEU A 269 21.85 -0.56 -0.59
N SER A 270 20.89 -1.41 -0.84
CA SER A 270 20.59 -2.60 -0.03
C SER A 270 21.75 -3.58 0.06
N ASP A 271 22.59 -3.70 -0.98
CA ASP A 271 23.81 -4.52 -0.94
C ASP A 271 24.84 -4.04 0.10
N LYS A 272 24.77 -2.76 0.50
CA LYS A 272 25.69 -2.13 1.45
C LYS A 272 25.10 -1.93 2.83
N LEU A 273 23.79 -2.10 2.97
CA LEU A 273 23.02 -1.76 4.17
C LEU A 273 22.32 -3.00 4.72
N GLU A 274 22.44 -3.25 6.00
CA GLU A 274 21.71 -4.33 6.67
C GLU A 274 20.25 -3.92 6.90
N LEU A 275 19.30 -4.64 6.30
CA LEU A 275 17.87 -4.32 6.33
C LEU A 275 17.33 -4.06 7.75
N GLY A 276 17.66 -4.95 8.71
CA GLY A 276 17.18 -4.81 10.07
C GLY A 276 17.64 -3.52 10.76
N LYS A 277 18.87 -3.07 10.50
CA LYS A 277 19.40 -1.80 11.02
C LYS A 277 18.74 -0.61 10.35
N VAL A 278 18.57 -0.66 9.02
CA VAL A 278 17.88 0.42 8.29
C VAL A 278 16.44 0.57 8.80
N MET A 279 15.70 -0.52 8.95
CA MET A 279 14.35 -0.49 9.50
C MET A 279 14.32 0.07 10.93
N LEU A 280 15.29 -0.29 11.76
CA LEU A 280 15.40 0.25 13.12
C LEU A 280 15.61 1.77 13.13
N VAL A 281 16.54 2.26 12.29
CA VAL A 281 16.79 3.71 12.14
C VAL A 281 15.54 4.41 11.59
N CYS A 282 14.90 3.86 10.58
CA CYS A 282 13.66 4.38 10.01
C CYS A 282 12.52 4.39 11.03
N GLY A 283 12.40 3.36 11.86
CA GLY A 283 11.41 3.31 12.96
C GLY A 283 11.62 4.41 13.98
N MET A 284 12.86 4.64 14.41
CA MET A 284 13.21 5.73 15.32
C MET A 284 12.97 7.11 14.68
N LEU A 285 13.36 7.27 13.40
CA LEU A 285 13.09 8.49 12.63
C LEU A 285 11.59 8.76 12.51
N CYS A 286 10.80 7.74 12.23
CA CYS A 286 9.34 7.85 12.13
C CYS A 286 8.73 8.31 13.47
N ALA A 287 9.13 7.69 14.58
CA ALA A 287 8.68 8.13 15.91
C ALA A 287 9.08 9.60 16.17
N GLY A 288 10.30 10.00 15.80
CA GLY A 288 10.75 11.39 15.86
C GLY A 288 9.91 12.34 14.99
N CYS A 289 9.51 11.91 13.79
CA CYS A 289 8.64 12.67 12.88
C CYS A 289 7.24 12.88 13.48
N TYR A 290 6.65 11.84 14.07
CA TYR A 290 5.37 11.93 14.78
C TYR A 290 5.46 12.89 15.97
N LEU A 291 6.53 12.80 16.77
CA LEU A 291 6.77 13.73 17.88
C LEU A 291 6.99 15.16 17.38
N LEU A 292 7.75 15.35 16.31
CA LEU A 292 7.97 16.67 15.72
C LEU A 292 6.66 17.29 15.21
N ALA A 293 5.82 16.51 14.51
CA ALA A 293 4.51 16.94 14.04
C ALA A 293 3.58 17.30 15.20
N SER A 294 3.58 16.51 16.28
CA SER A 294 2.64 16.66 17.40
C SER A 294 3.05 17.75 18.39
N LEU A 295 4.35 17.87 18.70
CA LEU A 295 4.82 18.72 19.80
C LEU A 295 5.37 20.08 19.34
N SER A 296 5.64 20.26 18.03
CA SER A 296 6.19 21.52 17.55
C SER A 296 5.17 22.64 17.64
N ALA A 297 5.63 23.79 18.17
CA ALA A 297 4.89 25.05 18.13
C ALA A 297 4.99 25.74 16.75
N LEU A 298 6.01 25.45 15.97
CA LEU A 298 6.25 26.06 14.66
C LEU A 298 5.57 25.23 13.56
N PRO A 299 4.63 25.80 12.78
CA PRO A 299 3.91 25.10 11.72
C PRO A 299 4.83 24.42 10.69
N ILE A 300 5.92 25.10 10.31
CA ILE A 300 6.87 24.60 9.33
C ILE A 300 7.58 23.30 9.80
N LEU A 301 7.86 23.17 11.10
CA LEU A 301 8.46 21.98 11.67
C LEU A 301 7.44 20.84 11.74
N GLY A 302 6.18 21.14 12.00
CA GLY A 302 5.09 20.15 11.91
C GLY A 302 4.96 19.59 10.50
N LEU A 303 4.98 20.48 9.49
CA LEU A 303 4.96 20.06 8.08
C LEU A 303 6.21 19.24 7.70
N ALA A 304 7.40 19.67 8.15
CA ALA A 304 8.63 18.91 7.95
C ALA A 304 8.56 17.52 8.59
N GLY A 305 8.01 17.41 9.80
CA GLY A 305 7.76 16.13 10.46
C GLY A 305 6.83 15.22 9.64
N CYS A 306 5.74 15.77 9.12
CA CYS A 306 4.82 15.04 8.25
C CYS A 306 5.52 14.56 6.96
N ALA A 307 6.23 15.43 6.26
CA ALA A 307 6.92 15.09 5.02
C ALA A 307 8.03 14.05 5.23
N LEU A 308 8.91 14.26 6.24
CA LEU A 308 10.00 13.34 6.57
C LEU A 308 9.47 11.98 7.08
N CYS A 309 8.29 11.93 7.67
CA CYS A 309 7.63 10.68 8.03
C CYS A 309 7.44 9.79 6.80
N GLY A 310 7.08 10.35 5.64
CA GLY A 310 7.03 9.61 4.39
C GLY A 310 8.33 8.91 4.06
N PHE A 311 9.48 9.61 4.18
CA PHE A 311 10.79 8.99 4.01
C PHE A 311 11.04 7.87 5.02
N ALA A 312 10.70 8.08 6.28
CA ALA A 312 10.93 7.12 7.35
C ALA A 312 10.09 5.83 7.17
N VAL A 313 8.82 5.94 6.79
CA VAL A 313 7.95 4.75 6.61
C VAL A 313 8.24 3.98 5.32
N GLY A 314 8.92 4.60 4.35
CA GLY A 314 9.09 4.05 3.02
C GLY A 314 9.60 2.61 2.98
N ILE A 315 10.55 2.25 3.85
CA ILE A 315 11.12 0.90 3.88
C ILE A 315 10.39 -0.06 4.82
N MET A 316 9.48 0.41 5.68
CA MET A 316 8.88 -0.44 6.70
C MET A 316 8.04 -1.57 6.11
N TRP A 317 7.18 -1.27 5.16
CA TRP A 317 6.33 -2.27 4.50
C TRP A 317 7.16 -3.28 3.68
N PRO A 318 7.93 -2.89 2.65
CA PRO A 318 8.72 -3.83 1.86
C PRO A 318 9.79 -4.55 2.70
N GLY A 319 10.34 -3.87 3.70
CA GLY A 319 11.31 -4.46 4.62
C GLY A 319 10.69 -5.53 5.52
N SER A 320 9.48 -5.34 6.02
CA SER A 320 8.77 -6.36 6.81
C SER A 320 8.49 -7.61 5.97
N ILE A 321 8.08 -7.45 4.71
CA ILE A 321 7.92 -8.55 3.74
C ILE A 321 9.25 -9.28 3.53
N SER A 322 10.32 -8.56 3.26
CA SER A 322 11.65 -9.15 3.00
C SER A 322 12.19 -9.91 4.22
N ILE A 323 12.01 -9.36 5.42
CA ILE A 323 12.37 -10.07 6.66
C ILE A 323 11.53 -11.35 6.83
N ALA A 324 10.23 -11.28 6.53
CA ALA A 324 9.35 -12.44 6.62
C ALA A 324 9.76 -13.56 5.66
N SER A 325 10.10 -13.23 4.41
CA SER A 325 10.61 -14.19 3.43
C SER A 325 11.90 -14.89 3.92
N GLN A 326 12.80 -14.15 4.54
CA GLN A 326 14.04 -14.72 5.10
C GLN A 326 13.82 -15.60 6.33
N LYS A 327 12.85 -15.24 7.19
CA LYS A 327 12.61 -15.95 8.47
C LYS A 327 11.65 -17.12 8.32
N CYS A 328 10.75 -17.08 7.34
CA CYS A 328 9.76 -18.09 7.05
C CYS A 328 9.79 -18.51 5.57
N PRO A 329 10.91 -19.06 5.06
CA PRO A 329 11.09 -19.32 3.61
C PRO A 329 10.08 -20.31 3.05
N LEU A 330 9.46 -21.15 3.88
CA LEU A 330 8.39 -22.08 3.49
C LEU A 330 6.98 -21.51 3.72
N GLY A 331 6.86 -20.21 4.08
CA GLY A 331 5.58 -19.58 4.39
C GLY A 331 4.62 -19.48 3.20
N GLY A 332 5.17 -19.53 1.97
CA GLY A 332 4.38 -19.53 0.74
C GLY A 332 3.48 -18.30 0.61
N THR A 333 2.51 -18.37 -0.30
CA THR A 333 1.55 -17.29 -0.57
C THR A 333 0.72 -16.92 0.66
N ALA A 334 0.39 -17.89 1.51
CA ALA A 334 -0.38 -17.64 2.72
C ALA A 334 0.32 -16.64 3.66
N MET A 335 1.64 -16.71 3.77
CA MET A 335 2.40 -15.76 4.59
C MET A 335 2.26 -14.34 4.04
N PHE A 336 2.40 -14.14 2.73
CA PHE A 336 2.27 -12.81 2.11
C PHE A 336 0.85 -12.27 2.25
N ALA A 337 -0.16 -13.11 2.08
CA ALA A 337 -1.56 -12.73 2.25
C ALA A 337 -1.87 -12.30 3.70
N PHE A 338 -1.36 -13.01 4.70
CA PHE A 338 -1.51 -12.60 6.11
C PHE A 338 -0.73 -11.33 6.43
N LEU A 339 0.42 -11.11 5.80
CA LEU A 339 1.18 -9.87 5.99
C LEU A 339 0.44 -8.69 5.35
N ALA A 340 -0.10 -8.83 4.13
CA ALA A 340 -0.93 -7.81 3.50
C ALA A 340 -2.13 -7.45 4.39
N LEU A 341 -2.90 -8.47 4.79
CA LEU A 341 -4.03 -8.32 5.73
C LEU A 341 -3.64 -7.59 7.03
N ALA A 342 -2.47 -7.90 7.59
CA ALA A 342 -1.97 -7.26 8.81
C ALA A 342 -1.62 -5.80 8.58
N GLY A 343 -0.98 -5.49 7.46
CA GLY A 343 -0.65 -4.12 7.06
C GLY A 343 -1.90 -3.27 6.85
N ASP A 344 -2.87 -3.79 6.12
CA ASP A 344 -4.16 -3.14 5.87
C ASP A 344 -4.95 -2.92 7.16
N LEU A 345 -4.93 -3.89 8.08
CA LEU A 345 -5.53 -3.72 9.41
C LEU A 345 -4.87 -2.55 10.17
N GLY A 346 -3.55 -2.45 10.13
CA GLY A 346 -2.82 -1.32 10.71
C GLY A 346 -3.19 0.00 10.05
N ALA A 347 -3.24 0.02 8.71
CA ALA A 347 -3.60 1.18 7.92
C ALA A 347 -5.05 1.64 8.14
N MET A 348 -5.96 0.74 8.48
CA MET A 348 -7.35 1.05 8.82
C MET A 348 -7.50 1.56 10.25
N VAL A 349 -6.84 0.92 11.22
CA VAL A 349 -7.00 1.22 12.65
C VAL A 349 -6.32 2.54 13.04
N SER A 350 -5.13 2.81 12.51
CA SER A 350 -4.34 3.97 12.94
C SER A 350 -4.98 5.33 12.63
N PRO A 351 -5.48 5.62 11.42
CA PRO A 351 -6.17 6.88 11.15
C PRO A 351 -7.45 7.04 11.98
N ALA A 352 -8.19 5.96 12.23
CA ALA A 352 -9.37 5.98 13.08
C ALA A 352 -9.01 6.33 14.53
N LEU A 353 -7.93 5.76 15.06
CA LEU A 353 -7.40 6.07 16.39
C LEU A 353 -6.99 7.54 16.49
N VAL A 354 -6.20 8.02 15.51
CA VAL A 354 -5.77 9.43 15.45
C VAL A 354 -6.99 10.35 15.42
N GLY A 355 -7.98 10.09 14.56
CA GLY A 355 -9.19 10.91 14.47
C GLY A 355 -10.00 10.92 15.76
N SER A 356 -10.27 9.75 16.35
CA SER A 356 -11.05 9.63 17.58
C SER A 356 -10.39 10.35 18.76
N LEU A 357 -9.08 10.19 18.92
CA LEU A 357 -8.33 10.86 20.00
C LEU A 357 -8.21 12.37 19.77
N SER A 358 -8.11 12.82 18.51
CA SER A 358 -8.15 14.23 18.17
C SER A 358 -9.49 14.85 18.53
N GLU A 359 -10.60 14.18 18.25
CA GLU A 359 -11.95 14.65 18.60
C GLU A 359 -12.13 14.72 20.11
N MET A 360 -11.69 13.71 20.85
CA MET A 360 -11.70 13.70 22.33
C MET A 360 -10.86 14.83 22.93
N ALA A 361 -9.82 15.30 22.20
CA ALA A 361 -8.98 16.42 22.57
C ALA A 361 -9.51 17.78 22.06
N GLY A 362 -10.81 17.88 21.71
CA GLY A 362 -11.43 19.12 21.24
C GLY A 362 -11.10 19.49 19.80
N GLY A 363 -10.76 18.51 18.96
CA GLY A 363 -10.40 18.70 17.54
C GLY A 363 -8.91 18.92 17.29
N ASP A 364 -8.06 18.77 18.31
CA ASP A 364 -6.61 18.92 18.16
C ASP A 364 -5.98 17.69 17.50
N LEU A 365 -5.63 17.80 16.22
CA LEU A 365 -4.96 16.75 15.47
C LEU A 365 -3.57 16.38 16.04
N LYS A 366 -2.91 17.30 16.74
CA LYS A 366 -1.63 17.02 17.38
C LYS A 366 -1.75 15.95 18.45
N ALA A 367 -2.84 15.97 19.24
CA ALA A 367 -3.09 14.96 20.27
C ALA A 367 -3.28 13.56 19.66
N GLY A 368 -4.04 13.46 18.56
CA GLY A 368 -4.21 12.19 17.84
C GLY A 368 -2.91 11.67 17.23
N LEU A 369 -2.13 12.54 16.57
CA LEU A 369 -0.82 12.19 16.01
C LEU A 369 0.18 11.76 17.10
N LEU A 370 0.13 12.39 18.28
CA LEU A 370 0.97 12.00 19.41
C LEU A 370 0.70 10.55 19.82
N ALA A 371 -0.56 10.15 19.88
CA ALA A 371 -0.92 8.76 20.15
C ALA A 371 -0.46 7.80 19.03
N GLY A 372 -0.49 8.25 17.78
CA GLY A 372 0.02 7.51 16.62
C GLY A 372 1.51 7.15 16.73
N THR A 373 2.30 7.88 17.55
CA THR A 373 3.70 7.55 17.85
C THR A 373 3.88 6.16 18.45
N ALA A 374 2.86 5.59 19.05
CA ALA A 374 2.91 4.25 19.63
C ALA A 374 3.29 3.18 18.58
N PHE A 375 2.79 3.29 17.35
CA PHE A 375 3.03 2.27 16.31
C PHE A 375 4.50 2.16 15.89
N PRO A 376 5.20 3.25 15.50
CA PRO A 376 6.61 3.15 15.19
C PRO A 376 7.47 2.76 16.40
N LEU A 377 7.09 3.11 17.63
CA LEU A 377 7.80 2.66 18.85
C LEU A 377 7.64 1.15 19.07
N ILE A 378 6.43 0.59 18.90
CA ILE A 378 6.20 -0.86 18.98
C ILE A 378 6.99 -1.58 17.88
N LEU A 379 7.05 -1.03 16.65
CA LEU A 379 7.86 -1.56 15.57
C LEU A 379 9.34 -1.60 15.95
N VAL A 380 9.88 -0.53 16.51
CA VAL A 380 11.28 -0.46 16.98
C VAL A 380 11.56 -1.56 18.03
N VAL A 381 10.69 -1.70 19.02
CA VAL A 381 10.82 -2.76 20.05
C VAL A 381 10.77 -4.15 19.41
N GLY A 382 9.82 -4.39 18.50
CA GLY A 382 9.71 -5.66 17.78
C GLY A 382 10.96 -5.99 16.95
N LEU A 383 11.57 -4.99 16.29
CA LEU A 383 12.81 -5.16 15.54
C LEU A 383 14.01 -5.48 16.45
N VAL A 384 14.12 -4.80 17.60
CA VAL A 384 15.16 -5.10 18.61
C VAL A 384 15.03 -6.54 19.09
N LEU A 385 13.81 -7.00 19.39
CA LEU A 385 13.57 -8.40 19.78
C LEU A 385 13.98 -9.37 18.67
N LEU A 386 13.60 -9.07 17.41
CA LEU A 386 13.93 -9.89 16.24
C LEU A 386 15.45 -10.03 16.03
N ILE A 387 16.20 -8.93 16.19
CA ILE A 387 17.67 -8.89 16.06
C ILE A 387 18.33 -9.66 17.21
N SER A 388 17.78 -9.55 18.45
CA SER A 388 18.29 -10.24 19.62
C SER A 388 18.14 -11.75 19.52
N ILE A 389 17.04 -12.25 18.97
CA ILE A 389 16.83 -13.69 18.72
C ILE A 389 17.89 -14.25 17.75
N LYS A 390 18.33 -13.45 16.78
CA LYS A 390 19.40 -13.85 15.84
C LYS A 390 20.75 -14.03 16.54
N LYS A 391 21.06 -13.25 17.58
CA LYS A 391 22.34 -13.33 18.33
C LYS A 391 22.40 -14.53 19.28
N SER A 392 21.27 -15.00 19.78
CA SER A 392 21.21 -16.08 20.78
C SER A 392 21.26 -17.49 20.20
N ARG A 393 21.26 -17.70 18.87
CA ARG A 393 21.55 -19.00 18.28
C ARG A 393 23.06 -19.17 18.11
N PRO A 394 23.71 -20.13 18.83
CA PRO A 394 25.13 -20.40 18.63
C PRO A 394 25.36 -20.80 17.16
N LYS A 395 26.45 -20.31 16.56
CA LYS A 395 26.95 -20.84 15.30
C LYS A 395 27.16 -22.34 15.53
N SER A 396 26.32 -23.19 14.91
CA SER A 396 26.64 -24.62 14.83
C SER A 396 27.93 -24.72 14.05
N HIS A 397 29.01 -25.11 14.72
CA HIS A 397 30.24 -25.52 14.08
C HIS A 397 29.92 -26.72 13.17
N SER A 398 30.00 -26.50 11.87
CA SER A 398 30.18 -27.55 10.87
C SER A 398 31.62 -27.60 10.46
#